data_f14683bab4b752bb2450b4e1450af44b
#
_entry.id   f14683bab4b752bb2450b4e1450af44b
#
_cell.length_a   1.000
_cell.length_b   1.000
_cell.length_c   1.000
_cell.angle_alpha   90.00
_cell.angle_beta   90.00
_cell.angle_gamma   90.00
#
_symmetry.space_group_name_H-M   'P 1'
#
loop_
_entity.id
_entity.type
_entity.pdbx_description
1 polymer ?
#
loop_
_entity_poly.entity_id
_entity_poly.type
_entity_poly.pdbx_seq_one_letter_code
_entity_poly.pdbx_strand_id
1 'polypeptide(L)'
;MEKDVKEFSTATEKLIQVDIEKEMRESFLQYSMAVLVSRALPDVRDGMKPVHRRIIYTMNEADNTSSKPYRKCAYTVGEVLGKYHPHGDASVYDALVRLAQDFSMRYPLIDGHGNFGSVDGDPPAAYRYTEARMAKIASELLKDIKKDTIDWGKNYDDKLDEPTVLPVKFPNLLVNGSVGIAVGMATNIPPHNLNEVCDAIVARMDNPDLPPNQCPTFFERQNESNKKAPK
;
A
#
# COMPACT_ATOMS: atom_id res chain seq x y z
N MET A 1 50.70 7.95 5.83
CA MET A 1 50.77 8.75 7.06
C MET A 1 49.66 8.29 7.96
N GLU A 2 49.94 7.30 8.79
CA GLU A 2 49.06 6.87 9.88
C GLU A 2 48.99 7.99 10.90
N LYS A 3 47.80 8.53 11.14
CA LYS A 3 47.58 9.45 12.26
C LYS A 3 47.21 8.63 13.47
N ASP A 4 48.08 8.71 14.48
CA ASP A 4 47.89 8.13 15.81
C ASP A 4 46.53 8.53 16.38
N VAL A 5 45.68 7.56 16.56
CA VAL A 5 44.40 7.68 17.27
C VAL A 5 44.73 7.67 18.77
N LYS A 6 44.65 8.82 19.44
CA LYS A 6 44.73 8.88 20.89
C LYS A 6 43.43 8.34 21.49
N GLU A 7 43.48 7.15 22.09
CA GLU A 7 42.39 6.64 22.93
C GLU A 7 42.31 7.48 24.22
N PHE A 8 41.23 8.20 24.39
CA PHE A 8 40.82 8.78 25.66
C PHE A 8 39.88 7.80 26.36
N SER A 9 40.40 7.03 27.31
CA SER A 9 39.61 6.15 28.15
C SER A 9 39.42 6.80 29.51
N THR A 10 38.22 7.29 29.79
CA THR A 10 37.71 7.40 31.14
C THR A 10 36.99 6.10 31.48
N ALA A 11 37.07 5.59 32.70
CA ALA A 11 36.76 4.22 33.13
C ALA A 11 35.31 3.71 32.82
N THR A 12 34.45 4.47 32.16
CA THR A 12 33.05 4.17 31.85
C THR A 12 32.61 4.45 30.42
N GLU A 13 33.39 5.10 29.56
CA GLU A 13 32.94 5.44 28.19
C GLU A 13 34.00 5.02 27.16
N LYS A 14 33.58 4.25 26.16
CA LYS A 14 34.38 3.92 24.99
C LYS A 14 34.04 4.90 23.87
N LEU A 15 34.93 5.84 23.59
CA LEU A 15 34.79 6.74 22.44
C LEU A 15 35.24 6.01 21.14
N ILE A 16 34.35 5.93 20.18
CA ILE A 16 34.62 5.39 18.85
C ILE A 16 34.61 6.57 17.87
N GLN A 17 35.71 6.77 17.17
CA GLN A 17 35.77 7.77 16.10
C GLN A 17 35.12 7.19 14.84
N VAL A 18 34.09 7.85 14.33
CA VAL A 18 33.35 7.46 13.13
C VAL A 18 33.49 8.55 12.08
N ASP A 19 33.79 8.16 10.85
CA ASP A 19 33.78 9.08 9.71
C ASP A 19 32.32 9.43 9.35
N ILE A 20 32.00 10.71 9.46
CA ILE A 20 30.61 11.19 9.22
C ILE A 20 30.17 10.96 7.79
N GLU A 21 31.07 11.07 6.80
CA GLU A 21 30.71 10.85 5.39
C GLU A 21 30.31 9.38 5.16
N LYS A 22 31.08 8.45 5.73
CA LYS A 22 30.79 7.03 5.62
C LYS A 22 29.48 6.68 6.32
N GLU A 23 29.31 7.14 7.56
CA GLU A 23 28.08 6.88 8.34
C GLU A 23 26.83 7.45 7.65
N MET A 24 26.91 8.69 7.17
CA MET A 24 25.80 9.31 6.43
C MET A 24 25.47 8.55 5.16
N ARG A 25 26.45 8.08 4.41
CA ARG A 25 26.25 7.32 3.18
C ARG A 25 25.57 5.98 3.46
N GLU A 26 26.05 5.24 4.44
CA GLU A 26 25.50 3.92 4.81
C GLU A 26 24.08 4.07 5.38
N SER A 27 23.84 4.99 6.29
CA SER A 27 22.54 5.26 6.88
C SER A 27 21.52 5.74 5.84
N PHE A 28 21.95 6.63 4.92
CA PHE A 28 21.06 7.10 3.83
C PHE A 28 20.71 5.98 2.86
N LEU A 29 21.64 5.09 2.54
CA LEU A 29 21.38 3.93 1.69
C LEU A 29 20.38 2.98 2.36
N GLN A 30 20.55 2.66 3.63
CA GLN A 30 19.63 1.82 4.41
C GLN A 30 18.23 2.44 4.48
N TYR A 31 18.15 3.75 4.77
CA TYR A 31 16.86 4.46 4.76
C TYR A 31 16.19 4.42 3.39
N SER A 32 16.96 4.69 2.33
CA SER A 32 16.43 4.67 0.94
C SER A 32 15.87 3.30 0.56
N MET A 33 16.59 2.24 0.87
CA MET A 33 16.14 0.85 0.64
C MET A 33 14.87 0.53 1.44
N ALA A 34 14.82 0.92 2.70
CA ALA A 34 13.63 0.72 3.53
C ALA A 34 12.41 1.45 2.98
N VAL A 35 12.57 2.70 2.52
CA VAL A 35 11.46 3.47 1.90
C VAL A 35 10.99 2.84 0.60
N LEU A 36 11.89 2.32 -0.23
CA LEU A 36 11.55 1.64 -1.48
C LEU A 36 10.75 0.36 -1.22
N VAL A 37 11.30 -0.54 -0.41
CA VAL A 37 10.77 -1.91 -0.23
C VAL A 37 9.54 -1.91 0.70
N SER A 38 9.58 -1.13 1.79
CA SER A 38 8.61 -1.27 2.89
C SER A 38 7.56 -0.16 2.97
N ARG A 39 7.57 0.83 2.06
CA ARG A 39 6.66 1.99 2.18
C ARG A 39 6.04 2.44 0.86
N ALA A 40 6.86 2.77 -0.15
CA ALA A 40 6.40 3.58 -1.28
C ALA A 40 5.87 2.76 -2.45
N LEU A 41 6.46 1.59 -2.71
CA LEU A 41 6.12 0.80 -3.88
C LEU A 41 5.05 -0.25 -3.55
N PRO A 42 4.06 -0.42 -4.45
CA PRO A 42 3.12 -1.54 -4.35
C PRO A 42 3.79 -2.84 -4.82
N ASP A 43 3.36 -3.97 -4.26
CA ASP A 43 3.68 -5.27 -4.83
C ASP A 43 2.89 -5.46 -6.14
N VAL A 44 3.56 -5.94 -7.19
CA VAL A 44 2.93 -6.12 -8.50
C VAL A 44 1.81 -7.18 -8.49
N ARG A 45 1.89 -8.15 -7.58
CA ARG A 45 0.96 -9.27 -7.47
C ARG A 45 -0.39 -8.86 -6.90
N ASP A 46 -0.41 -8.00 -5.86
CA ASP A 46 -1.65 -7.58 -5.18
C ASP A 46 -1.98 -6.09 -5.33
N GLY A 47 -1.05 -5.30 -5.87
CA GLY A 47 -1.24 -3.85 -6.04
C GLY A 47 -1.26 -3.06 -4.74
N MET A 48 -0.79 -3.66 -3.63
CA MET A 48 -0.85 -3.06 -2.31
C MET A 48 0.50 -2.60 -1.82
N LYS A 49 0.53 -1.42 -1.21
CA LYS A 49 1.63 -1.03 -0.32
C LYS A 49 1.50 -1.78 1.00
N PRO A 50 2.59 -1.96 1.76
CA PRO A 50 2.53 -2.70 3.03
C PRO A 50 1.44 -2.20 3.99
N VAL A 51 1.27 -0.89 4.15
CA VAL A 51 0.23 -0.32 5.02
C VAL A 51 -1.19 -0.68 4.55
N HIS A 52 -1.46 -0.64 3.23
CA HIS A 52 -2.76 -1.00 2.68
C HIS A 52 -3.08 -2.48 2.90
N ARG A 53 -2.10 -3.36 2.68
CA ARG A 53 -2.23 -4.81 2.91
C ARG A 53 -2.53 -5.10 4.37
N ARG A 54 -1.82 -4.47 5.30
CA ARG A 54 -2.04 -4.61 6.74
C ARG A 54 -3.41 -4.13 7.18
N ILE A 55 -3.91 -3.02 6.63
CA ILE A 55 -5.27 -2.52 6.93
C ILE A 55 -6.33 -3.54 6.49
N ILE A 56 -6.28 -3.99 5.23
CA ILE A 56 -7.26 -4.94 4.68
C ILE A 56 -7.20 -6.27 5.42
N TYR A 57 -6.00 -6.77 5.71
CA TYR A 57 -5.81 -8.00 6.47
C TYR A 57 -6.36 -7.90 7.89
N THR A 58 -6.06 -6.83 8.62
CA THR A 58 -6.57 -6.58 9.98
C THR A 58 -8.09 -6.49 10.00
N MET A 59 -8.70 -5.82 9.02
CA MET A 59 -10.16 -5.76 8.92
C MET A 59 -10.77 -7.14 8.70
N ASN A 60 -10.12 -8.01 7.95
CA ASN A 60 -10.56 -9.39 7.74
C ASN A 60 -10.44 -10.23 9.02
N GLU A 61 -9.32 -10.13 9.75
CA GLU A 61 -9.17 -10.83 11.04
C GLU A 61 -10.22 -10.40 12.05
N ALA A 62 -10.56 -9.11 12.06
CA ALA A 62 -11.59 -8.56 12.91
C ALA A 62 -13.03 -8.87 12.45
N ASP A 63 -13.21 -9.68 11.39
CA ASP A 63 -14.52 -9.96 10.75
C ASP A 63 -15.29 -8.68 10.38
N ASN A 64 -14.57 -7.59 10.02
CA ASN A 64 -15.16 -6.32 9.61
C ASN A 64 -15.44 -6.31 8.10
N THR A 65 -16.26 -7.27 7.66
CA THR A 65 -16.60 -7.49 6.25
C THR A 65 -17.76 -6.62 5.78
N SER A 66 -18.00 -6.60 4.47
CA SER A 66 -19.10 -5.81 3.85
C SER A 66 -20.50 -6.18 4.32
N SER A 67 -20.69 -7.37 4.86
CA SER A 67 -21.96 -7.86 5.41
C SER A 67 -22.20 -7.49 6.88
N LYS A 68 -21.19 -6.94 7.55
CA LYS A 68 -21.22 -6.59 8.96
C LYS A 68 -21.52 -5.10 9.18
N PRO A 69 -21.96 -4.70 10.37
CA PRO A 69 -22.09 -3.30 10.73
C PRO A 69 -20.76 -2.55 10.61
N TYR A 70 -20.83 -1.26 10.36
CA TYR A 70 -19.66 -0.39 10.42
C TYR A 70 -19.03 -0.39 11.81
N ARG A 71 -17.70 -0.28 11.86
CA ARG A 71 -16.92 -0.10 13.08
C ARG A 71 -16.18 1.22 13.05
N LYS A 72 -15.93 1.81 14.21
CA LYS A 72 -15.11 3.02 14.33
C LYS A 72 -13.73 2.80 13.69
N CYS A 73 -13.29 3.75 12.87
CA CYS A 73 -11.95 3.70 12.27
C CYS A 73 -10.84 3.61 13.33
N ALA A 74 -11.08 4.19 14.51
CA ALA A 74 -10.19 4.07 15.68
C ALA A 74 -9.87 2.63 16.05
N TYR A 75 -10.83 1.71 15.93
CA TYR A 75 -10.62 0.30 16.20
C TYR A 75 -9.62 -0.30 15.18
N THR A 76 -9.89 -0.11 13.89
CA THR A 76 -9.01 -0.64 12.83
C THR A 76 -7.60 -0.04 12.92
N VAL A 77 -7.49 1.27 13.12
CA VAL A 77 -6.19 1.94 13.27
C VAL A 77 -5.42 1.39 14.46
N GLY A 78 -6.08 1.23 15.61
CA GLY A 78 -5.45 0.67 16.82
C GLY A 78 -4.94 -0.76 16.64
N GLU A 79 -5.74 -1.62 16.01
CA GLU A 79 -5.37 -3.01 15.74
C GLU A 79 -4.18 -3.10 14.75
N VAL A 80 -4.18 -2.28 13.69
CA VAL A 80 -3.08 -2.23 12.73
C VAL A 80 -1.78 -1.78 13.39
N LEU A 81 -1.83 -0.75 14.22
CA LEU A 81 -0.67 -0.24 14.95
C LEU A 81 -0.12 -1.27 15.94
N GLY A 82 -1.01 -1.87 16.71
CA GLY A 82 -0.61 -2.79 17.77
C GLY A 82 -0.06 -4.12 17.25
N LYS A 83 -0.53 -4.57 16.09
CA LYS A 83 -0.20 -5.90 15.56
C LYS A 83 0.85 -5.90 14.46
N TYR A 84 0.79 -4.94 13.51
CA TYR A 84 1.51 -5.07 12.24
C TYR A 84 2.31 -3.84 11.81
N HIS A 85 1.92 -2.63 12.21
CA HIS A 85 2.48 -1.40 11.63
C HIS A 85 2.87 -0.38 12.70
N PRO A 86 4.07 -0.49 13.33
CA PRO A 86 4.51 0.34 14.44
C PRO A 86 4.96 1.74 13.98
N HIS A 87 4.03 2.52 13.43
CA HIS A 87 4.25 3.88 12.94
C HIS A 87 3.17 4.83 13.50
N GLY A 88 3.14 6.08 13.05
CA GLY A 88 2.14 7.04 13.52
C GLY A 88 0.71 6.68 13.10
N ASP A 89 -0.25 6.88 14.01
CA ASP A 89 -1.68 6.64 13.80
C ASP A 89 -2.26 7.45 12.63
N ALA A 90 -1.81 8.69 12.46
CA ALA A 90 -2.22 9.53 11.34
C ALA A 90 -1.89 8.89 9.99
N SER A 91 -0.71 8.28 9.84
CA SER A 91 -0.31 7.64 8.58
C SER A 91 -1.17 6.44 8.23
N VAL A 92 -1.57 5.64 9.22
CA VAL A 92 -2.47 4.50 9.03
C VAL A 92 -3.88 4.97 8.70
N TYR A 93 -4.36 6.00 9.42
CA TYR A 93 -5.68 6.56 9.16
C TYR A 93 -5.78 7.21 7.78
N ASP A 94 -4.79 7.99 7.36
CA ASP A 94 -4.75 8.59 6.02
C ASP A 94 -4.75 7.54 4.91
N ALA A 95 -4.03 6.43 5.12
CA ALA A 95 -4.06 5.30 4.18
C ALA A 95 -5.45 4.65 4.13
N LEU A 96 -6.09 4.42 5.28
CA LEU A 96 -7.46 3.89 5.37
C LEU A 96 -8.46 4.82 4.67
N VAL A 97 -8.35 6.12 4.90
CA VAL A 97 -9.21 7.14 4.27
C VAL A 97 -9.09 7.09 2.75
N ARG A 98 -7.87 7.04 2.22
CA ARG A 98 -7.65 6.97 0.76
C ARG A 98 -8.27 5.73 0.13
N LEU A 99 -8.24 4.60 0.81
CA LEU A 99 -8.89 3.36 0.34
C LEU A 99 -10.42 3.44 0.31
N ALA A 100 -11.02 4.41 1.02
CA ALA A 100 -12.46 4.64 1.08
C ALA A 100 -12.94 5.79 0.16
N GLN A 101 -12.03 6.66 -0.31
CA GLN A 101 -12.39 7.80 -1.15
C GLN A 101 -12.64 7.38 -2.61
N ASP A 102 -13.82 7.65 -3.13
CA ASP A 102 -14.23 7.36 -4.50
C ASP A 102 -13.53 8.26 -5.55
N PHE A 103 -13.01 9.40 -5.13
CA PHE A 103 -12.19 10.29 -5.97
C PHE A 103 -10.69 9.92 -5.94
N SER A 104 -10.24 9.12 -4.98
CA SER A 104 -8.85 8.63 -4.89
C SER A 104 -8.68 7.22 -5.47
N MET A 105 -9.70 6.38 -5.32
CA MET A 105 -9.72 4.99 -5.78
C MET A 105 -10.80 4.80 -6.82
N ARG A 106 -10.46 4.22 -7.97
CA ARG A 106 -11.46 3.89 -8.98
C ARG A 106 -12.46 2.85 -8.49
N TYR A 107 -11.98 1.89 -7.71
CA TYR A 107 -12.78 0.86 -7.03
C TYR A 107 -12.40 0.86 -5.55
N PRO A 108 -13.11 1.64 -4.71
CA PRO A 108 -12.81 1.70 -3.28
C PRO A 108 -12.81 0.33 -2.62
N LEU A 109 -11.83 0.09 -1.77
CA LEU A 109 -11.67 -1.18 -1.06
C LEU A 109 -12.26 -1.14 0.34
N ILE A 110 -12.54 0.06 0.83
CA ILE A 110 -13.19 0.32 2.12
C ILE A 110 -14.48 1.08 1.86
N ASP A 111 -15.53 0.67 2.55
CA ASP A 111 -16.82 1.34 2.62
C ASP A 111 -16.82 2.19 3.88
N GLY A 112 -16.77 3.52 3.71
CA GLY A 112 -16.68 4.51 4.77
C GLY A 112 -18.02 5.13 5.08
N HIS A 113 -18.26 5.41 6.38
CA HIS A 113 -19.43 6.13 6.86
C HIS A 113 -18.99 7.34 7.71
N GLY A 114 -19.40 8.52 7.28
CA GLY A 114 -19.01 9.80 7.87
C GLY A 114 -18.27 10.69 6.86
N ASN A 115 -17.50 11.66 7.36
CA ASN A 115 -16.72 12.56 6.53
C ASN A 115 -15.32 11.99 6.28
N PHE A 116 -15.06 11.56 5.06
CA PHE A 116 -13.77 11.06 4.57
C PHE A 116 -13.02 12.09 3.70
N GLY A 117 -13.36 13.38 3.81
CA GLY A 117 -12.76 14.43 3.00
C GLY A 117 -13.52 14.70 1.71
N SER A 118 -13.06 15.67 0.93
CA SER A 118 -13.64 16.05 -0.35
C SER A 118 -12.57 16.25 -1.43
N VAL A 119 -13.02 16.31 -2.68
CA VAL A 119 -12.17 16.64 -3.85
C VAL A 119 -11.61 18.08 -3.71
N ASP A 120 -12.32 18.97 -3.04
CA ASP A 120 -11.93 20.37 -2.83
C ASP A 120 -10.81 20.52 -1.78
N GLY A 121 -10.36 19.40 -1.19
CA GLY A 121 -9.23 19.39 -0.25
C GLY A 121 -9.63 19.47 1.22
N ASP A 122 -10.92 19.33 1.56
CA ASP A 122 -11.33 19.22 2.94
C ASP A 122 -10.75 17.97 3.59
N PRO A 123 -10.17 18.08 4.80
CA PRO A 123 -9.64 16.91 5.49
C PRO A 123 -10.75 16.00 5.99
N PRO A 124 -10.46 14.70 6.17
CA PRO A 124 -11.39 13.79 6.82
C PRO A 124 -11.61 14.18 8.27
N ALA A 125 -12.77 13.82 8.82
CA ALA A 125 -13.01 13.93 10.26
C ALA A 125 -12.07 12.97 11.03
N ALA A 126 -11.78 13.28 12.30
CA ALA A 126 -10.92 12.43 13.12
C ALA A 126 -11.47 10.99 13.21
N TYR A 127 -10.56 10.00 13.23
CA TYR A 127 -10.88 8.55 13.18
C TYR A 127 -11.80 8.05 14.30
N ARG A 128 -11.95 8.81 15.39
CA ARG A 128 -12.91 8.52 16.46
C ARG A 128 -14.36 8.77 16.06
N TYR A 129 -14.61 9.59 15.05
CA TYR A 129 -15.94 9.91 14.55
C TYR A 129 -16.35 9.08 13.34
N THR A 130 -15.41 8.79 12.44
CA THR A 130 -15.65 8.02 11.24
C THR A 130 -15.77 6.53 11.50
N GLU A 131 -16.50 5.84 10.64
CA GLU A 131 -16.72 4.41 10.69
C GLU A 131 -16.38 3.78 9.35
N ALA A 132 -15.94 2.55 9.36
CA ALA A 132 -15.58 1.84 8.14
C ALA A 132 -15.84 0.33 8.25
N ARG A 133 -15.98 -0.28 7.09
CA ARG A 133 -15.96 -1.74 6.89
C ARG A 133 -15.32 -2.03 5.54
N MET A 134 -14.98 -3.28 5.27
CA MET A 134 -14.49 -3.65 3.94
C MET A 134 -15.59 -3.46 2.89
N ALA A 135 -15.23 -2.94 1.73
CA ALA A 135 -16.11 -2.95 0.57
C ALA A 135 -16.28 -4.38 0.04
N LYS A 136 -17.37 -4.64 -0.70
CA LYS A 136 -17.65 -5.98 -1.23
C LYS A 136 -16.52 -6.52 -2.12
N ILE A 137 -15.93 -5.66 -2.94
CA ILE A 137 -14.82 -6.04 -3.83
C ILE A 137 -13.55 -6.44 -3.04
N ALA A 138 -13.33 -5.87 -1.86
CA ALA A 138 -12.17 -6.20 -1.04
C ALA A 138 -12.19 -7.66 -0.55
N SER A 139 -13.35 -8.30 -0.45
CA SER A 139 -13.43 -9.71 -0.10
C SER A 139 -12.78 -10.64 -1.15
N GLU A 140 -12.72 -10.21 -2.41
CA GLU A 140 -12.06 -10.99 -3.47
C GLU A 140 -10.52 -10.94 -3.36
N LEU A 141 -9.96 -9.99 -2.61
CA LEU A 141 -8.53 -9.93 -2.30
C LEU A 141 -8.10 -10.99 -1.27
N LEU A 142 -9.05 -11.52 -0.50
CA LEU A 142 -8.80 -12.36 0.68
C LEU A 142 -9.40 -13.76 0.60
N LYS A 143 -10.17 -14.04 -0.45
CA LYS A 143 -11.02 -15.24 -0.54
C LYS A 143 -10.26 -16.55 -0.35
N ASP A 144 -9.04 -16.62 -0.83
CA ASP A 144 -8.22 -17.82 -0.76
C ASP A 144 -7.06 -17.73 0.26
N ILE A 145 -7.06 -16.73 1.13
CA ILE A 145 -5.97 -16.49 2.09
C ILE A 145 -5.69 -17.66 3.04
N LYS A 146 -6.71 -18.50 3.31
CA LYS A 146 -6.61 -19.68 4.17
C LYS A 146 -6.28 -20.98 3.40
N LYS A 147 -5.97 -20.89 2.09
CA LYS A 147 -5.79 -22.06 1.22
C LYS A 147 -4.35 -22.33 0.82
N ASP A 148 -3.39 -21.87 1.61
CA ASP A 148 -1.94 -22.02 1.32
C ASP A 148 -1.55 -21.49 -0.07
N THR A 149 -2.03 -20.28 -0.38
CA THR A 149 -1.84 -19.62 -1.68
C THR A 149 -0.81 -18.50 -1.65
N ILE A 150 -0.29 -18.18 -0.47
CA ILE A 150 0.64 -17.04 -0.25
C ILE A 150 1.69 -17.41 0.79
N ASP A 151 2.80 -16.68 0.74
CA ASP A 151 3.84 -16.73 1.76
C ASP A 151 3.47 -15.86 2.96
N TRP A 152 3.82 -16.32 4.15
CA TRP A 152 3.65 -15.62 5.41
C TRP A 152 4.98 -15.11 5.95
N GLY A 153 5.01 -13.93 6.48
CA GLY A 153 6.15 -13.34 7.18
C GLY A 153 5.82 -13.09 8.64
N LYS A 154 6.84 -12.81 9.44
CA LYS A 154 6.65 -12.35 10.82
C LYS A 154 6.37 -10.85 10.84
N ASN A 155 5.55 -10.42 11.81
CA ASN A 155 5.36 -9.02 12.08
C ASN A 155 6.61 -8.40 12.74
N TYR A 156 6.56 -7.11 13.07
CA TYR A 156 7.69 -6.34 13.60
C TYR A 156 8.27 -6.86 14.95
N ASP A 157 7.52 -7.62 15.73
CA ASP A 157 7.94 -8.17 17.02
C ASP A 157 8.02 -9.71 17.03
N ASP A 158 7.98 -10.33 15.85
CA ASP A 158 8.07 -11.78 15.61
C ASP A 158 7.01 -12.64 16.29
N LYS A 159 5.93 -12.03 16.82
CA LYS A 159 4.88 -12.75 17.56
C LYS A 159 3.72 -13.20 16.69
N LEU A 160 3.41 -12.47 15.64
CA LEU A 160 2.29 -12.73 14.77
C LEU A 160 2.78 -12.97 13.34
N ASP A 161 1.99 -13.71 12.58
CA ASP A 161 2.21 -13.88 11.14
C ASP A 161 1.40 -12.84 10.36
N GLU A 162 2.02 -12.23 9.35
CA GLU A 162 1.35 -11.34 8.42
C GLU A 162 1.53 -11.83 6.97
N PRO A 163 0.55 -11.63 6.09
CA PRO A 163 0.68 -12.02 4.69
C PRO A 163 1.69 -11.12 3.98
N THR A 164 2.65 -11.70 3.28
CA THR A 164 3.61 -10.95 2.45
C THR A 164 2.94 -10.37 1.21
N VAL A 165 1.89 -11.03 0.72
CA VAL A 165 1.06 -10.64 -0.42
C VAL A 165 -0.37 -11.15 -0.21
N LEU A 166 -1.37 -10.50 -0.79
CA LEU A 166 -2.75 -11.00 -0.77
C LEU A 166 -3.04 -11.89 -1.99
N PRO A 167 -3.88 -12.95 -1.85
CA PRO A 167 -4.24 -13.85 -2.95
C PRO A 167 -5.34 -13.25 -3.83
N VAL A 168 -5.06 -12.12 -4.45
CA VAL A 168 -6.02 -11.32 -5.21
C VAL A 168 -6.56 -12.06 -6.44
N LYS A 169 -7.85 -11.92 -6.71
CA LYS A 169 -8.53 -12.53 -7.87
C LYS A 169 -8.76 -11.59 -9.03
N PHE A 170 -8.39 -10.32 -8.89
CA PHE A 170 -8.46 -9.34 -9.97
C PHE A 170 -7.18 -8.49 -9.95
N PRO A 171 -6.78 -7.92 -11.07
CA PRO A 171 -5.52 -7.20 -11.22
C PRO A 171 -5.59 -5.81 -10.55
N ASN A 172 -5.62 -5.77 -9.22
CA ASN A 172 -5.85 -4.58 -8.41
C ASN A 172 -4.86 -3.45 -8.75
N LEU A 173 -3.58 -3.77 -9.03
CA LEU A 173 -2.59 -2.77 -9.42
C LEU A 173 -3.00 -1.97 -10.66
N LEU A 174 -3.54 -2.64 -11.68
CA LEU A 174 -3.98 -1.99 -12.92
C LEU A 174 -5.34 -1.31 -12.74
N VAL A 175 -6.23 -1.92 -11.97
CA VAL A 175 -7.60 -1.44 -11.80
C VAL A 175 -7.66 -0.17 -10.95
N ASN A 176 -6.93 -0.12 -9.84
CA ASN A 176 -6.88 1.02 -8.95
C ASN A 176 -5.66 1.93 -9.15
N GLY A 177 -4.64 1.44 -9.86
CA GLY A 177 -3.39 2.16 -10.01
C GLY A 177 -2.59 2.27 -8.72
N SER A 178 -1.50 3.00 -8.77
CA SER A 178 -0.71 3.36 -7.58
C SER A 178 0.17 4.55 -7.86
N VAL A 179 0.23 5.47 -6.91
CA VAL A 179 1.17 6.60 -6.91
C VAL A 179 2.03 6.50 -5.66
N GLY A 180 3.35 6.60 -5.82
CA GLY A 180 4.29 6.57 -4.71
C GLY A 180 5.55 7.32 -5.01
N ILE A 181 6.04 8.07 -4.01
CA ILE A 181 7.30 8.80 -4.09
C ILE A 181 8.26 8.13 -3.11
N ALA A 182 9.41 7.73 -3.61
CA ALA A 182 10.49 7.13 -2.84
C ALA A 182 11.79 7.92 -3.04
N VAL A 183 12.87 7.45 -2.44
CA VAL A 183 14.19 8.05 -2.65
C VAL A 183 14.77 7.51 -3.95
N GLY A 184 15.08 8.41 -4.90
CA GLY A 184 15.68 8.06 -6.18
C GLY A 184 14.71 7.54 -7.24
N MET A 185 13.45 7.22 -6.90
CA MET A 185 12.43 6.82 -7.88
C MET A 185 11.01 7.14 -7.41
N ALA A 186 10.09 7.15 -8.36
CA ALA A 186 8.65 7.30 -8.10
C ALA A 186 7.88 6.30 -8.97
N THR A 187 6.70 5.92 -8.51
CA THR A 187 5.74 5.14 -9.30
C THR A 187 4.48 5.97 -9.55
N ASN A 188 3.96 5.86 -10.76
CA ASN A 188 2.69 6.48 -11.14
C ASN A 188 1.98 5.57 -12.16
N ILE A 189 1.12 4.72 -11.65
CA ILE A 189 0.32 3.77 -12.44
C ILE A 189 -1.11 4.28 -12.44
N PRO A 190 -1.67 4.66 -13.60
CA PRO A 190 -3.04 5.14 -13.68
C PRO A 190 -4.05 4.01 -13.44
N PRO A 191 -5.25 4.33 -12.93
CA PRO A 191 -6.33 3.35 -12.78
C PRO A 191 -7.01 3.04 -14.11
N HIS A 192 -7.43 1.78 -14.29
CA HIS A 192 -8.06 1.29 -15.51
C HIS A 192 -9.45 0.67 -15.24
N ASN A 193 -10.26 0.53 -16.28
CA ASN A 193 -11.54 -0.16 -16.18
C ASN A 193 -11.33 -1.67 -16.00
N LEU A 194 -12.04 -2.28 -15.05
CA LEU A 194 -11.90 -3.69 -14.72
C LEU A 194 -12.18 -4.60 -15.93
N ASN A 195 -13.24 -4.33 -16.69
CA ASN A 195 -13.61 -5.15 -17.86
C ASN A 195 -12.52 -5.08 -18.93
N GLU A 196 -12.04 -3.87 -19.23
CA GLU A 196 -10.97 -3.67 -20.22
C GLU A 196 -9.68 -4.37 -19.83
N VAL A 197 -9.34 -4.36 -18.53
CA VAL A 197 -8.16 -5.09 -18.04
C VAL A 197 -8.35 -6.60 -18.15
N CYS A 198 -9.56 -7.11 -17.82
CA CYS A 198 -9.87 -8.53 -17.98
C CYS A 198 -9.80 -8.96 -19.44
N ASP A 199 -10.38 -8.18 -20.36
CA ASP A 199 -10.33 -8.46 -21.81
C ASP A 199 -8.89 -8.48 -22.32
N ALA A 200 -8.05 -7.54 -21.87
CA ALA A 200 -6.64 -7.50 -22.21
C ALA A 200 -5.87 -8.72 -21.66
N ILE A 201 -6.20 -9.19 -20.48
CA ILE A 201 -5.60 -10.40 -19.89
C ILE A 201 -5.99 -11.63 -20.73
N VAL A 202 -7.27 -11.78 -21.09
CA VAL A 202 -7.74 -12.88 -21.93
C VAL A 202 -7.02 -12.86 -23.29
N ALA A 203 -6.97 -11.71 -23.96
CA ALA A 203 -6.27 -11.57 -25.22
C ALA A 203 -4.78 -11.94 -25.11
N ARG A 204 -4.14 -11.60 -23.99
CA ARG A 204 -2.73 -11.95 -23.73
C ARG A 204 -2.54 -13.44 -23.43
N MET A 205 -3.52 -14.09 -22.81
CA MET A 205 -3.52 -15.54 -22.57
C MET A 205 -3.68 -16.30 -23.89
N ASP A 206 -4.54 -15.82 -24.80
CA ASP A 206 -4.75 -16.43 -26.12
C ASP A 206 -3.52 -16.22 -27.04
N ASN A 207 -2.84 -15.10 -26.93
CA ASN A 207 -1.63 -14.78 -27.67
C ASN A 207 -0.54 -14.20 -26.74
N PRO A 208 0.35 -15.02 -26.17
CA PRO A 208 1.41 -14.58 -25.26
C PRO A 208 2.39 -13.56 -25.85
N ASP A 209 2.54 -13.53 -27.18
CA ASP A 209 3.45 -12.62 -27.87
C ASP A 209 2.77 -11.30 -28.28
N LEU A 210 1.50 -11.12 -27.94
CA LEU A 210 0.76 -9.88 -28.24
C LEU A 210 1.43 -8.68 -27.57
N PRO A 211 1.97 -7.71 -28.30
CA PRO A 211 2.60 -6.56 -27.70
C PRO A 211 1.54 -5.68 -27.01
N PRO A 212 1.87 -5.02 -25.89
CA PRO A 212 0.92 -4.21 -25.11
C PRO A 212 0.17 -3.14 -25.91
N ASN A 213 0.82 -2.56 -26.92
CA ASN A 213 0.24 -1.54 -27.80
C ASN A 213 -0.75 -2.08 -28.86
N GLN A 214 -0.91 -3.39 -28.96
CA GLN A 214 -1.86 -4.05 -29.86
C GLN A 214 -3.04 -4.70 -29.11
N CYS A 215 -3.16 -4.51 -27.81
CA CYS A 215 -4.38 -4.85 -27.07
C CYS A 215 -5.50 -3.85 -27.43
N PRO A 216 -6.48 -4.22 -28.28
CA PRO A 216 -7.38 -3.24 -28.92
C PRO A 216 -8.24 -2.43 -27.96
N THR A 217 -8.59 -3.02 -26.84
CA THR A 217 -9.52 -2.42 -25.87
C THR A 217 -8.86 -1.48 -24.87
N PHE A 218 -7.53 -1.64 -24.64
CA PHE A 218 -6.82 -0.94 -23.59
C PHE A 218 -6.36 0.48 -24.01
N PHE A 219 -6.02 0.69 -25.27
CA PHE A 219 -5.45 1.96 -25.77
C PHE A 219 -6.44 2.83 -26.54
N GLU A 220 -7.41 2.27 -27.22
CA GLU A 220 -8.35 3.05 -28.04
C GLU A 220 -9.27 3.90 -27.18
N ARG A 221 -9.77 3.37 -26.05
CA ARG A 221 -10.66 4.11 -25.14
C ARG A 221 -9.94 5.14 -24.28
N GLN A 222 -8.67 4.93 -23.90
CA GLN A 222 -7.89 5.97 -23.24
C GLN A 222 -7.70 7.20 -24.12
N ASN A 223 -7.48 7.00 -25.43
CA ASN A 223 -7.39 8.09 -26.38
C ASN A 223 -8.72 8.81 -26.59
N GLU A 224 -9.85 8.12 -26.52
CA GLU A 224 -11.18 8.73 -26.58
C GLU A 224 -11.56 9.47 -25.30
N SER A 225 -11.20 8.96 -24.12
CA SER A 225 -11.41 9.63 -22.83
C SER A 225 -10.60 10.90 -22.72
N ASN A 226 -9.35 10.90 -23.19
CA ASN A 226 -8.49 12.09 -23.22
C ASN A 226 -8.96 13.13 -24.24
N LYS A 227 -9.68 12.72 -25.31
CA LYS A 227 -10.29 13.64 -26.27
C LYS A 227 -11.57 14.29 -25.77
N LYS A 228 -12.24 13.68 -24.77
CA LYS A 228 -13.52 14.16 -24.19
C LYS A 228 -13.32 14.92 -22.85
N ALA A 229 -12.10 15.03 -22.33
CA ALA A 229 -11.84 15.88 -21.18
C ALA A 229 -12.10 17.35 -21.57
N PRO A 230 -12.98 18.08 -20.88
CA PRO A 230 -13.17 19.51 -21.15
C PRO A 230 -11.86 20.24 -20.85
N LYS A 231 -11.56 21.24 -21.73
CA LYS A 231 -10.41 22.14 -21.60
C LYS A 231 -10.62 23.07 -20.41
#